data_dadbdca8e438bc7f618f6aa582c564cd
#
_entry.id   dadbdca8e438bc7f618f6aa582c564cd
#
_cell.length_a   1.000
_cell.length_b   1.000
_cell.length_c   1.000
_cell.angle_alpha   90.00
_cell.angle_beta   90.00
_cell.angle_gamma   90.00
#
_symmetry.space_group_name_H-M   'P 1'
#
loop_
_entity.id
_entity.type
_entity.pdbx_description
1 polymer ?
#
loop_
_entity_poly.entity_id
_entity_poly.type
_entity_poly.pdbx_seq_one_letter_code
_entity_poly.pdbx_strand_id
1 'polypeptide(L)'
;MVDNIRPLDAEAAVVGSILIDDRCLPVVEQLLRPEDLDLEVNRAIYRAALALRRENRPIDPVLIQEEAGHQGTKLETAYLLELMDTTPTAQNVEAYAKITRRHSLRRALDKLCDDAKAAAAGGDPGEVLAGLARDAAELQREGVTDELIRPDEAMLSFYAHRDEIDKGGSAGYVSTGYRDIDLMLGGGMLSSGMYILAARPGMGKTTLALNIADRVA
;
A
#
# COMPACT_ATOMS: atom_id res chain seq x y z
N MET A 1 -20.08 6.80 -12.02
CA MET A 1 -21.12 7.25 -11.08
C MET A 1 -20.78 6.92 -9.61
N VAL A 2 -19.52 6.60 -9.31
CA VAL A 2 -19.05 6.17 -7.97
C VAL A 2 -18.29 7.30 -7.23
N ASP A 3 -18.04 8.44 -7.89
CA ASP A 3 -17.17 9.50 -7.35
C ASP A 3 -17.83 10.44 -6.32
N ASN A 4 -19.05 10.18 -5.88
CA ASN A 4 -19.77 11.08 -4.96
C ASN A 4 -20.17 10.43 -3.61
N ILE A 5 -19.57 9.28 -3.27
CA ILE A 5 -19.80 8.65 -1.96
C ILE A 5 -18.87 9.33 -0.95
N ARG A 6 -19.45 9.84 0.15
CA ARG A 6 -18.64 10.42 1.22
C ARG A 6 -17.74 9.35 1.87
N PRO A 7 -16.55 9.70 2.33
CA PRO A 7 -15.61 8.74 2.92
C PRO A 7 -16.21 7.88 4.04
N LEU A 8 -16.96 8.51 4.93
CA LEU A 8 -17.61 7.83 6.06
C LEU A 8 -18.76 6.92 5.63
N ASP A 9 -19.47 7.25 4.55
CA ASP A 9 -20.54 6.40 4.00
C ASP A 9 -19.94 5.14 3.35
N ALA A 10 -18.78 5.26 2.69
CA ALA A 10 -18.07 4.11 2.12
C ALA A 10 -17.53 3.18 3.21
N GLU A 11 -16.98 3.73 4.28
CA GLU A 11 -16.49 2.99 5.44
C GLU A 11 -17.63 2.24 6.15
N ALA A 12 -18.75 2.92 6.39
CA ALA A 12 -19.95 2.33 6.96
C ALA A 12 -20.48 1.18 6.08
N ALA A 13 -20.46 1.37 4.75
CA ALA A 13 -20.91 0.35 3.81
C ALA A 13 -19.97 -0.88 3.77
N VAL A 14 -18.65 -0.71 3.98
CA VAL A 14 -17.71 -1.84 4.13
C VAL A 14 -18.09 -2.67 5.35
N VAL A 15 -18.20 -2.03 6.50
CA VAL A 15 -18.50 -2.70 7.78
C VAL A 15 -19.88 -3.33 7.75
N GLY A 16 -20.88 -2.59 7.25
CA GLY A 16 -22.25 -3.10 7.08
C GLY A 16 -22.32 -4.31 6.13
N SER A 17 -21.52 -4.31 5.05
CA SER A 17 -21.43 -5.46 4.14
C SER A 17 -20.91 -6.71 4.84
N ILE A 18 -19.91 -6.58 5.72
CA ILE A 18 -19.38 -7.69 6.52
C ILE A 18 -20.43 -8.24 7.50
N LEU A 19 -21.23 -7.36 8.11
CA LEU A 19 -22.29 -7.76 9.02
C LEU A 19 -23.48 -8.45 8.31
N ILE A 20 -23.74 -8.09 7.04
CA ILE A 20 -24.80 -8.69 6.23
C ILE A 20 -24.37 -10.04 5.64
N ASP A 21 -23.13 -10.12 5.17
CA ASP A 21 -22.57 -11.31 4.53
C ASP A 21 -21.08 -11.49 4.91
N ASP A 22 -20.79 -12.43 5.78
CA ASP A 22 -19.44 -12.74 6.27
C ASP A 22 -18.47 -13.18 5.16
N ARG A 23 -19.01 -13.64 4.01
CA ARG A 23 -18.19 -13.97 2.82
C ARG A 23 -17.52 -12.77 2.20
N CYS A 24 -17.93 -11.56 2.57
CA CYS A 24 -17.26 -10.32 2.16
C CYS A 24 -15.92 -10.11 2.87
N LEU A 25 -15.76 -10.64 4.09
CA LEU A 25 -14.57 -10.39 4.92
C LEU A 25 -13.24 -10.76 4.25
N PRO A 26 -13.09 -11.91 3.52
CA PRO A 26 -11.86 -12.22 2.80
C PRO A 26 -11.46 -11.19 1.74
N VAL A 27 -12.44 -10.61 1.07
CA VAL A 27 -12.20 -9.57 0.05
C VAL A 27 -11.74 -8.27 0.71
N VAL A 28 -12.39 -7.91 1.81
CA VAL A 28 -12.02 -6.70 2.57
C VAL A 28 -10.63 -6.84 3.19
N GLU A 29 -10.29 -8.02 3.73
CA GLU A 29 -8.98 -8.30 4.35
C GLU A 29 -7.80 -8.16 3.37
N GLN A 30 -8.03 -8.43 2.08
CA GLN A 30 -7.03 -8.20 1.03
C GLN A 30 -6.81 -6.72 0.70
N LEU A 31 -7.82 -5.88 0.90
CA LEU A 31 -7.82 -4.49 0.47
C LEU A 31 -7.60 -3.49 1.60
N LEU A 32 -8.05 -3.83 2.82
CA LEU A 32 -8.08 -2.92 3.97
C LEU A 32 -7.47 -3.54 5.22
N ARG A 33 -6.73 -2.71 5.95
CA ARG A 33 -6.34 -2.97 7.33
C ARG A 33 -7.30 -2.24 8.27
N PRO A 34 -7.44 -2.64 9.55
CA PRO A 34 -8.27 -1.91 10.51
C PRO A 34 -7.92 -0.42 10.61
N GLU A 35 -6.65 -0.06 10.46
CA GLU A 35 -6.12 1.31 10.51
C GLU A 35 -6.57 2.19 9.34
N ASP A 36 -7.03 1.58 8.25
CA ASP A 36 -7.55 2.31 7.07
C ASP A 36 -8.93 2.94 7.34
N LEU A 37 -9.66 2.41 8.31
CA LEU A 37 -10.94 2.97 8.74
C LEU A 37 -10.71 4.20 9.63
N ASP A 38 -11.53 5.24 9.47
CA ASP A 38 -11.39 6.50 10.19
C ASP A 38 -12.04 6.45 11.57
N LEU A 39 -13.27 5.92 11.61
CA LEU A 39 -14.01 5.82 12.85
C LEU A 39 -13.52 4.64 13.70
N GLU A 40 -13.16 4.95 14.96
CA GLU A 40 -12.69 3.92 15.90
C GLU A 40 -13.74 2.83 16.15
N VAL A 41 -15.02 3.20 16.11
CA VAL A 41 -16.14 2.24 16.24
C VAL A 41 -16.13 1.23 15.09
N ASN A 42 -15.99 1.68 13.85
CA ASN A 42 -15.91 0.82 12.66
C ASN A 42 -14.64 -0.04 12.69
N ARG A 43 -13.53 0.54 13.13
CA ARG A 43 -12.26 -0.15 13.34
C ARG A 43 -12.38 -1.29 14.33
N ALA A 44 -13.10 -1.06 15.45
CA ALA A 44 -13.37 -2.08 16.46
C ALA A 44 -14.26 -3.21 15.92
N ILE A 45 -15.30 -2.89 15.14
CA ILE A 45 -16.17 -3.89 14.52
C ILE A 45 -15.34 -4.76 13.55
N TYR A 46 -14.51 -4.14 12.71
CA TYR A 46 -13.67 -4.87 11.76
C TYR A 46 -12.63 -5.75 12.46
N ARG A 47 -11.96 -5.28 13.52
CA ARG A 47 -11.05 -6.09 14.34
C ARG A 47 -11.77 -7.28 14.98
N ALA A 48 -12.97 -7.08 15.50
CA ALA A 48 -13.79 -8.14 16.08
C ALA A 48 -14.18 -9.19 15.02
N ALA A 49 -14.57 -8.76 13.82
CA ALA A 49 -14.87 -9.67 12.71
C ALA A 49 -13.67 -10.52 12.30
N LEU A 50 -12.47 -9.91 12.23
CA LEU A 50 -11.22 -10.62 11.95
C LEU A 50 -10.87 -11.65 13.06
N ALA A 51 -11.08 -11.31 14.33
CA ALA A 51 -10.85 -12.20 15.47
C ALA A 51 -11.79 -13.41 15.42
N LEU A 52 -13.10 -13.18 15.27
CA LEU A 52 -14.10 -14.24 15.16
C LEU A 52 -13.80 -15.21 14.01
N ARG A 53 -13.39 -14.67 12.86
CA ARG A 53 -13.01 -15.49 11.72
C ARG A 53 -11.78 -16.37 12.00
N ARG A 54 -10.76 -15.84 12.65
CA ARG A 54 -9.56 -16.63 13.06
C ARG A 54 -9.92 -17.79 13.98
N GLU A 55 -10.96 -17.62 14.79
CA GLU A 55 -11.50 -18.66 15.68
C GLU A 55 -12.54 -19.57 15.00
N ASN A 56 -12.81 -19.39 13.70
CA ASN A 56 -13.89 -20.07 12.96
C ASN A 56 -15.28 -19.89 13.61
N ARG A 57 -15.53 -18.76 14.25
CA ARG A 57 -16.83 -18.39 14.82
C ARG A 57 -17.64 -17.59 13.79
N PRO A 58 -18.99 -17.70 13.82
CA PRO A 58 -19.83 -16.93 12.94
C PRO A 58 -19.72 -15.42 13.23
N ILE A 59 -19.96 -14.61 12.19
CA ILE A 59 -19.92 -13.16 12.29
C ILE A 59 -21.36 -12.67 12.32
N ASP A 60 -21.82 -12.28 13.49
CA ASP A 60 -23.14 -11.69 13.72
C ASP A 60 -23.04 -10.51 14.70
N PRO A 61 -24.04 -9.59 14.73
CA PRO A 61 -23.99 -8.41 15.59
C PRO A 61 -23.76 -8.69 17.06
N VAL A 62 -24.27 -9.82 17.58
CA VAL A 62 -24.14 -10.17 19.01
C VAL A 62 -22.72 -10.61 19.33
N LEU A 63 -22.15 -11.48 18.51
CA LEU A 63 -20.76 -11.95 18.68
C LEU A 63 -19.74 -10.84 18.43
N ILE A 64 -19.99 -9.95 17.46
CA ILE A 64 -19.18 -8.74 17.23
C ILE A 64 -19.17 -7.85 18.47
N GLN A 65 -20.34 -7.66 19.08
CA GLN A 65 -20.46 -6.83 20.30
C GLN A 65 -19.70 -7.45 21.48
N GLU A 66 -19.81 -8.76 21.66
CA GLU A 66 -19.09 -9.52 22.70
C GLU A 66 -17.58 -9.39 22.49
N GLU A 67 -17.10 -9.69 21.28
CA GLU A 67 -15.68 -9.67 20.94
C GLU A 67 -15.07 -8.26 21.04
N ALA A 68 -15.74 -7.24 20.54
CA ALA A 68 -15.31 -5.85 20.70
C ALA A 68 -15.28 -5.42 22.17
N GLY A 69 -16.19 -5.94 23.00
CA GLY A 69 -16.18 -5.75 24.43
C GLY A 69 -14.93 -6.35 25.10
N HIS A 70 -14.50 -7.55 24.68
CA HIS A 70 -13.24 -8.15 25.12
C HIS A 70 -12.02 -7.32 24.70
N GLN A 71 -12.09 -6.65 23.56
CA GLN A 71 -11.05 -5.74 23.07
C GLN A 71 -11.12 -4.33 23.70
N GLY A 72 -12.01 -4.11 24.65
CA GLY A 72 -12.15 -2.86 25.40
C GLY A 72 -13.02 -1.79 24.73
N THR A 73 -13.72 -2.12 23.64
CA THR A 73 -14.61 -1.18 22.96
C THR A 73 -16.07 -1.58 23.18
N LYS A 74 -16.86 -0.69 23.79
CA LYS A 74 -18.29 -0.90 23.96
C LYS A 74 -19.04 -0.46 22.70
N LEU A 75 -19.67 -1.41 22.01
CA LEU A 75 -20.50 -1.20 20.85
C LEU A 75 -21.99 -1.15 21.24
N GLU A 76 -22.73 -0.25 20.61
CA GLU A 76 -24.18 -0.22 20.74
C GLU A 76 -24.83 -1.08 19.65
N THR A 77 -25.73 -1.98 20.02
CA THR A 77 -26.45 -2.84 19.08
C THR A 77 -27.21 -2.03 18.04
N ALA A 78 -27.74 -0.87 18.45
CA ALA A 78 -28.45 0.05 17.55
C ALA A 78 -27.57 0.50 16.38
N TYR A 79 -26.29 0.80 16.63
CA TYR A 79 -25.34 1.20 15.59
C TYR A 79 -25.03 0.05 14.60
N LEU A 80 -24.90 -1.18 15.09
CA LEU A 80 -24.67 -2.34 14.21
C LEU A 80 -25.87 -2.58 13.28
N LEU A 81 -27.09 -2.45 13.81
CA LEU A 81 -28.32 -2.59 13.02
C LEU A 81 -28.45 -1.43 12.01
N GLU A 82 -28.14 -0.21 12.40
CA GLU A 82 -28.12 0.95 11.50
C GLU A 82 -27.17 0.75 10.33
N LEU A 83 -25.96 0.22 10.57
CA LEU A 83 -24.99 -0.10 9.51
C LEU A 83 -25.54 -1.13 8.52
N MET A 84 -26.24 -2.15 9.01
CA MET A 84 -26.88 -3.16 8.16
C MET A 84 -28.02 -2.57 7.34
N ASP A 85 -28.86 -1.72 7.94
CA ASP A 85 -30.02 -1.11 7.29
C ASP A 85 -29.61 -0.05 6.24
N THR A 86 -28.54 0.69 6.50
CA THR A 86 -28.05 1.74 5.60
C THR A 86 -27.18 1.22 4.47
N THR A 87 -26.70 -0.01 4.55
CA THR A 87 -25.85 -0.63 3.51
C THR A 87 -26.72 -1.15 2.36
N PRO A 88 -26.59 -0.59 1.13
CA PRO A 88 -27.50 -0.93 0.04
C PRO A 88 -27.37 -2.38 -0.44
N THR A 89 -26.13 -2.91 -0.45
CA THR A 89 -25.82 -4.28 -0.87
C THR A 89 -24.39 -4.68 -0.47
N ALA A 90 -24.24 -5.92 -0.02
CA ALA A 90 -22.92 -6.50 0.27
C ALA A 90 -22.12 -6.84 -1.01
N GLN A 91 -22.78 -6.95 -2.17
CA GLN A 91 -22.11 -7.31 -3.43
C GLN A 91 -21.08 -6.28 -3.91
N ASN A 92 -21.21 -5.02 -3.50
CA ASN A 92 -20.33 -3.93 -3.90
C ASN A 92 -19.20 -3.67 -2.89
N VAL A 93 -18.97 -4.57 -1.96
CA VAL A 93 -17.99 -4.38 -0.85
C VAL A 93 -16.60 -4.05 -1.36
N GLU A 94 -16.15 -4.66 -2.46
CA GLU A 94 -14.85 -4.37 -3.07
C GLU A 94 -14.74 -2.91 -3.52
N ALA A 95 -15.79 -2.37 -4.14
CA ALA A 95 -15.82 -0.97 -4.56
C ALA A 95 -15.78 -0.02 -3.34
N TYR A 96 -16.53 -0.35 -2.29
CA TYR A 96 -16.51 0.43 -1.04
C TYR A 96 -15.14 0.36 -0.36
N ALA A 97 -14.52 -0.81 -0.32
CA ALA A 97 -13.18 -1.00 0.24
C ALA A 97 -12.11 -0.19 -0.53
N LYS A 98 -12.16 -0.17 -1.86
CA LYS A 98 -11.25 0.64 -2.70
C LYS A 98 -11.42 2.15 -2.44
N ILE A 99 -12.65 2.61 -2.25
CA ILE A 99 -12.93 4.02 -1.88
C ILE A 99 -12.33 4.32 -0.50
N THR A 100 -12.60 3.48 0.49
CA THR A 100 -12.07 3.62 1.85
C THR A 100 -10.54 3.63 1.85
N ARG A 101 -9.89 2.72 1.11
CA ARG A 101 -8.42 2.69 0.96
C ARG A 101 -7.86 3.98 0.38
N ARG A 102 -8.48 4.50 -0.67
CA ARG A 102 -8.09 5.79 -1.27
C ARG A 102 -8.15 6.93 -0.27
N HIS A 103 -9.19 6.96 0.56
CA HIS A 103 -9.32 7.99 1.60
C HIS A 103 -8.32 7.81 2.74
N SER A 104 -8.02 6.57 3.13
CA SER A 104 -6.95 6.26 4.08
C SER A 104 -5.60 6.80 3.60
N LEU A 105 -5.23 6.51 2.35
CA LEU A 105 -4.00 7.01 1.74
C LEU A 105 -3.95 8.54 1.68
N ARG A 106 -5.08 9.19 1.39
CA ARG A 106 -5.16 10.67 1.39
C ARG A 106 -4.89 11.22 2.79
N ARG A 107 -5.51 10.65 3.83
CA ARG A 107 -5.25 11.07 5.23
C ARG A 107 -3.78 10.86 5.63
N ALA A 108 -3.20 9.74 5.24
CA ALA A 108 -1.79 9.46 5.50
C ALA A 108 -0.87 10.45 4.79
N LEU A 109 -1.18 10.82 3.55
CA LEU A 109 -0.45 11.82 2.78
C LEU A 109 -0.59 13.23 3.41
N ASP A 110 -1.80 13.63 3.80
CA ASP A 110 -2.04 14.92 4.46
C ASP A 110 -1.23 15.01 5.76
N LYS A 111 -1.25 13.95 6.57
CA LYS A 111 -0.44 13.86 7.80
C LYS A 111 1.06 13.97 7.51
N LEU A 112 1.56 13.22 6.53
CA LEU A 112 2.96 13.27 6.12
C LEU A 112 3.39 14.69 5.72
N CYS A 113 2.54 15.40 4.97
CA CYS A 113 2.80 16.79 4.60
C CYS A 113 2.84 17.73 5.80
N ASP A 114 1.93 17.55 6.77
CA ASP A 114 1.88 18.38 7.98
C ASP A 114 3.07 18.09 8.91
N ASP A 115 3.45 16.82 9.07
CA ASP A 115 4.64 16.42 9.84
C ASP A 115 5.91 17.00 9.19
N ALA A 116 6.04 16.95 7.86
CA ALA A 116 7.16 17.54 7.13
C ALA A 116 7.21 19.07 7.29
N LYS A 117 6.07 19.77 7.23
CA LYS A 117 6.00 21.23 7.50
C LYS A 117 6.44 21.57 8.91
N ALA A 118 5.98 20.79 9.91
CA ALA A 118 6.35 21.00 11.31
C ALA A 118 7.85 20.77 11.51
N ALA A 119 8.41 19.71 10.93
CA ALA A 119 9.85 19.43 10.99
C ALA A 119 10.70 20.52 10.31
N ALA A 120 10.24 21.05 9.19
CA ALA A 120 10.95 22.11 8.45
C ALA A 120 11.02 23.45 9.21
N ALA A 121 10.15 23.68 10.18
CA ALA A 121 10.14 24.92 10.95
C ALA A 121 11.36 25.08 11.88
N GLY A 122 12.06 23.99 12.24
CA GLY A 122 13.22 24.07 13.16
C GLY A 122 14.32 23.03 12.90
N GLY A 123 14.14 22.11 11.93
CA GLY A 123 15.10 21.06 11.61
C GLY A 123 16.07 21.42 10.49
N ASP A 124 17.12 20.61 10.33
CA ASP A 124 18.01 20.70 9.17
C ASP A 124 17.25 20.33 7.88
N PRO A 125 17.26 21.20 6.85
CA PRO A 125 16.56 20.92 5.60
C PRO A 125 16.94 19.60 4.93
N GLY A 126 18.22 19.20 5.02
CA GLY A 126 18.71 17.94 4.44
C GLY A 126 18.11 16.72 5.14
N GLU A 127 18.06 16.73 6.46
CA GLU A 127 17.46 15.65 7.26
C GLU A 127 15.96 15.54 7.03
N VAL A 128 15.26 16.70 6.97
CA VAL A 128 13.81 16.76 6.72
C VAL A 128 13.48 16.19 5.33
N LEU A 129 14.24 16.56 4.30
CA LEU A 129 14.05 16.03 2.94
C LEU A 129 14.32 14.53 2.87
N ALA A 130 15.37 14.04 3.52
CA ALA A 130 15.67 12.62 3.57
C ALA A 130 14.58 11.80 4.30
N GLY A 131 14.05 12.35 5.41
CA GLY A 131 12.91 11.79 6.12
C GLY A 131 11.66 11.71 5.26
N LEU A 132 11.27 12.83 4.66
CA LEU A 132 10.10 12.92 3.78
C LEU A 132 10.19 11.94 2.60
N ALA A 133 11.35 11.83 1.96
CA ALA A 133 11.55 10.90 0.85
C ALA A 133 11.38 9.44 1.27
N ARG A 134 11.88 9.06 2.46
CA ARG A 134 11.74 7.71 3.02
C ARG A 134 10.29 7.40 3.33
N ASP A 135 9.61 8.30 4.05
CA ASP A 135 8.24 8.09 4.50
C ASP A 135 7.25 8.11 3.31
N ALA A 136 7.51 8.94 2.30
CA ALA A 136 6.76 8.92 1.04
C ALA A 136 6.94 7.60 0.27
N ALA A 137 8.18 7.06 0.24
CA ALA A 137 8.43 5.76 -0.41
C ALA A 137 7.76 4.59 0.34
N GLU A 138 7.67 4.66 1.67
CA GLU A 138 6.95 3.69 2.49
C GLU A 138 5.45 3.75 2.22
N LEU A 139 4.87 4.94 2.24
CA LEU A 139 3.46 5.16 1.93
C LEU A 139 3.11 4.70 0.49
N GLN A 140 4.01 4.90 -0.46
CA GLN A 140 3.83 4.41 -1.83
C GLN A 140 3.79 2.87 -1.89
N ARG A 141 4.65 2.18 -1.13
CA ARG A 141 4.64 0.71 -1.05
C ARG A 141 3.37 0.18 -0.40
N GLU A 142 2.89 0.84 0.64
CA GLU A 142 1.62 0.48 1.29
C GLU A 142 0.40 0.77 0.42
N GLY A 143 0.50 1.77 -0.46
CA GLY A 143 -0.55 2.17 -1.40
C GLY A 143 -0.70 1.22 -2.59
N VAL A 144 0.35 0.47 -2.92
CA VAL A 144 0.28 -0.60 -3.92
C VAL A 144 -0.37 -1.81 -3.25
N THR A 145 -1.69 -1.90 -3.36
CA THR A 145 -2.36 -3.19 -3.16
C THR A 145 -1.77 -4.15 -4.20
N ASP A 146 -1.36 -5.32 -3.75
CA ASP A 146 -0.98 -6.45 -4.61
C ASP A 146 -2.24 -6.93 -5.37
N GLU A 147 -2.80 -6.06 -6.20
CA GLU A 147 -3.84 -6.48 -7.13
C GLU A 147 -3.17 -7.47 -8.10
N LEU A 148 -3.67 -8.69 -8.12
CA LEU A 148 -3.36 -9.63 -9.19
C LEU A 148 -3.71 -8.93 -10.50
N ILE A 149 -2.71 -8.34 -11.14
CA ILE A 149 -2.84 -7.65 -12.41
C ILE A 149 -3.25 -8.70 -13.43
N ARG A 150 -4.31 -8.45 -14.17
CA ARG A 150 -4.73 -9.33 -15.25
C ARG A 150 -3.58 -9.50 -16.25
N PRO A 151 -3.40 -10.70 -16.84
CA PRO A 151 -2.30 -10.96 -17.78
C PRO A 151 -2.23 -9.97 -18.94
N ASP A 152 -3.39 -9.51 -19.44
CA ASP A 152 -3.49 -8.49 -20.48
C ASP A 152 -2.98 -7.11 -20.03
N GLU A 153 -3.34 -6.68 -18.82
CA GLU A 153 -2.85 -5.42 -18.21
C GLU A 153 -1.36 -5.51 -17.88
N ALA A 154 -0.90 -6.65 -17.38
CA ALA A 154 0.53 -6.89 -17.11
C ALA A 154 1.36 -6.83 -18.40
N MET A 155 0.86 -7.37 -19.51
CA MET A 155 1.51 -7.26 -20.81
C MET A 155 1.55 -5.82 -21.31
N LEU A 156 0.47 -5.07 -21.20
CA LEU A 156 0.43 -3.67 -21.60
C LEU A 156 1.40 -2.82 -20.77
N SER A 157 1.45 -3.01 -19.46
CA SER A 157 2.41 -2.31 -18.58
C SER A 157 3.86 -2.68 -18.90
N PHE A 158 4.13 -3.94 -19.22
CA PHE A 158 5.46 -4.40 -19.65
C PHE A 158 5.89 -3.74 -20.97
N TYR A 159 5.01 -3.68 -21.97
CA TYR A 159 5.34 -3.01 -23.24
C TYR A 159 5.51 -1.50 -23.07
N ALA A 160 4.68 -0.85 -22.26
CA ALA A 160 4.84 0.58 -21.95
C ALA A 160 6.19 0.87 -21.27
N HIS A 161 6.57 0.06 -20.29
CA HIS A 161 7.86 0.18 -19.60
C HIS A 161 9.05 -0.05 -20.55
N ARG A 162 8.93 -1.03 -21.44
CA ARG A 162 9.96 -1.31 -22.46
C ARG A 162 10.10 -0.17 -23.46
N ASP A 163 9.00 0.42 -23.89
CA ASP A 163 8.98 1.61 -24.78
C ASP A 163 9.66 2.83 -24.13
N GLU A 164 9.53 3.00 -22.81
CA GLU A 164 10.25 4.06 -22.07
C GLU A 164 11.76 3.83 -22.05
N ILE A 165 12.19 2.57 -21.85
CA ILE A 165 13.62 2.19 -21.90
C ILE A 165 14.19 2.44 -23.30
N ASP A 166 13.49 2.01 -24.34
CA ASP A 166 13.91 2.17 -25.75
C ASP A 166 13.98 3.65 -26.18
N LYS A 167 13.20 4.52 -25.56
CA LYS A 167 13.23 5.99 -25.77
C LYS A 167 14.32 6.71 -24.95
N GLY A 168 15.20 5.97 -24.26
CA GLY A 168 16.30 6.52 -23.47
C GLY A 168 15.90 7.00 -22.08
N GLY A 169 14.72 6.62 -21.60
CA GLY A 169 14.33 6.79 -20.22
C GLY A 169 15.18 5.91 -19.31
N SER A 170 15.84 6.47 -18.30
CA SER A 170 16.61 5.70 -17.30
C SER A 170 15.67 5.06 -16.28
N ALA A 171 14.78 4.18 -16.75
CA ALA A 171 13.80 3.50 -15.90
C ALA A 171 14.51 2.55 -14.90
N GLY A 172 15.09 3.13 -13.84
CA GLY A 172 15.70 2.39 -12.75
C GLY A 172 17.04 1.74 -13.05
N TYR A 173 17.66 2.00 -14.21
CA TYR A 173 19.00 1.54 -14.55
C TYR A 173 20.05 2.60 -14.27
N VAL A 174 21.13 2.18 -13.64
CA VAL A 174 22.32 2.98 -13.39
C VAL A 174 23.38 2.53 -14.36
N SER A 175 23.85 3.42 -15.25
CA SER A 175 24.93 3.10 -16.19
C SER A 175 26.23 2.82 -15.43
N THR A 176 26.95 1.78 -15.82
CA THR A 176 28.30 1.49 -15.28
C THR A 176 29.35 2.45 -15.81
N GLY A 177 29.01 3.27 -16.82
CA GLY A 177 29.94 4.08 -17.57
C GLY A 177 30.78 3.30 -18.60
N TYR A 178 30.53 2.02 -18.76
CA TYR A 178 31.12 1.15 -19.77
C TYR A 178 30.03 0.63 -20.68
N ARG A 179 29.98 1.15 -21.91
CA ARG A 179 28.93 0.86 -22.89
C ARG A 179 28.70 -0.64 -23.12
N ASP A 180 29.79 -1.42 -23.23
CA ASP A 180 29.69 -2.85 -23.52
C ASP A 180 29.13 -3.62 -22.32
N ILE A 181 29.47 -3.19 -21.10
CA ILE A 181 28.89 -3.76 -19.88
C ILE A 181 27.41 -3.41 -19.77
N ASP A 182 27.06 -2.14 -20.02
CA ASP A 182 25.67 -1.69 -19.98
C ASP A 182 24.82 -2.43 -21.02
N LEU A 183 25.32 -2.65 -22.23
CA LEU A 183 24.66 -3.46 -23.25
C LEU A 183 24.44 -4.92 -22.82
N MET A 184 25.44 -5.54 -22.18
CA MET A 184 25.32 -6.90 -21.63
C MET A 184 24.32 -7.00 -20.49
N LEU A 185 24.17 -5.94 -19.70
CA LEU A 185 23.24 -5.84 -18.59
C LEU A 185 21.82 -5.40 -19.01
N GLY A 186 21.60 -5.12 -20.30
CA GLY A 186 20.30 -4.70 -20.83
C GLY A 186 19.96 -3.23 -20.57
N GLY A 187 20.98 -2.37 -20.39
CA GLY A 187 20.82 -0.92 -20.20
C GLY A 187 21.60 -0.35 -19.01
N GLY A 188 22.20 -1.20 -18.18
CA GLY A 188 22.94 -0.84 -16.99
C GLY A 188 22.56 -1.70 -15.77
N MET A 189 23.00 -1.29 -14.61
CA MET A 189 22.67 -1.96 -13.34
C MET A 189 21.28 -1.51 -12.85
N LEU A 190 20.41 -2.44 -12.49
CA LEU A 190 19.14 -2.11 -11.82
C LEU A 190 19.44 -1.52 -10.44
N SER A 191 18.77 -0.42 -10.07
CA SER A 191 18.96 0.26 -8.78
C SER A 191 18.65 -0.61 -7.55
N SER A 192 17.79 -1.64 -7.74
CA SER A 192 17.46 -2.65 -6.72
C SER A 192 18.19 -3.97 -6.90
N GLY A 193 19.09 -4.07 -7.90
CA GLY A 193 19.80 -5.30 -8.25
C GLY A 193 21.04 -5.55 -7.39
N MET A 194 21.32 -6.82 -7.10
CA MET A 194 22.60 -7.25 -6.51
C MET A 194 23.51 -7.78 -7.61
N TYR A 195 24.70 -7.20 -7.74
CA TYR A 195 25.70 -7.59 -8.74
C TYR A 195 26.95 -8.13 -8.06
N ILE A 196 27.40 -9.29 -8.49
CA ILE A 196 28.58 -9.96 -7.94
C ILE A 196 29.72 -9.87 -8.98
N LEU A 197 30.79 -9.14 -8.66
CA LEU A 197 31.98 -9.05 -9.45
C LEU A 197 33.02 -10.06 -8.94
N ALA A 198 33.33 -11.06 -9.74
CA ALA A 198 34.30 -12.10 -9.41
C ALA A 198 35.49 -12.08 -10.39
N ALA A 199 36.70 -12.23 -9.87
CA ALA A 199 37.93 -12.37 -10.65
C ALA A 199 39.03 -13.07 -9.84
N ARG A 200 40.02 -13.60 -10.52
CA ARG A 200 41.22 -14.15 -9.86
C ARG A 200 42.00 -13.04 -9.12
N PRO A 201 42.75 -13.34 -8.05
CA PRO A 201 43.57 -12.35 -7.37
C PRO A 201 44.49 -11.62 -8.36
N GLY A 202 44.65 -10.32 -8.21
CA GLY A 202 45.50 -9.50 -9.08
C GLY A 202 44.89 -9.05 -10.42
N MET A 203 43.68 -9.47 -10.79
CA MET A 203 43.02 -9.11 -12.08
C MET A 203 42.35 -7.75 -12.10
N GLY A 204 42.50 -6.90 -11.10
CA GLY A 204 41.97 -5.56 -11.09
C GLY A 204 40.47 -5.46 -10.70
N LYS A 205 39.91 -6.49 -10.02
CA LYS A 205 38.49 -6.49 -9.56
C LYS A 205 38.10 -5.23 -8.80
N THR A 206 38.87 -4.87 -7.78
CA THR A 206 38.64 -3.68 -6.95
C THR A 206 38.77 -2.39 -7.76
N THR A 207 39.75 -2.34 -8.67
CA THR A 207 39.96 -1.19 -9.56
C THR A 207 38.76 -0.97 -10.48
N LEU A 208 38.19 -2.05 -11.06
CA LEU A 208 37.00 -1.94 -11.89
C LEU A 208 35.79 -1.46 -11.06
N ALA A 209 35.62 -2.03 -9.86
CA ALA A 209 34.50 -1.61 -8.97
C ALA A 209 34.61 -0.11 -8.59
N LEU A 210 35.79 0.37 -8.27
CA LEU A 210 36.05 1.78 -7.96
C LEU A 210 35.81 2.69 -9.18
N ASN A 211 36.27 2.26 -10.38
CA ASN A 211 36.04 3.00 -11.61
C ASN A 211 34.55 3.09 -11.98
N ILE A 212 33.74 2.06 -11.70
CA ILE A 212 32.30 2.11 -11.87
C ILE A 212 31.71 3.09 -10.86
N ALA A 213 32.09 3.00 -9.59
CA ALA A 213 31.60 3.89 -8.54
C ALA A 213 31.90 5.38 -8.83
N ASP A 214 33.13 5.67 -9.30
CA ASP A 214 33.55 7.03 -9.67
C ASP A 214 32.76 7.61 -10.86
N ARG A 215 32.29 6.76 -11.78
CA ARG A 215 31.49 7.18 -12.93
C ARG A 215 30.01 7.32 -12.64
N VAL A 216 29.53 6.68 -11.56
CA VAL A 216 28.13 6.72 -11.12
C VAL A 216 27.88 7.87 -10.15
N ALA A 217 28.91 8.33 -9.42
CA ALA A 217 28.84 9.45 -8.49
C ALA A 217 28.75 10.81 -9.22
#